data_13929b5ada524f269e053ff18a81c2eb
#
_entry.id   13929b5ada524f269e053ff18a81c2eb
#
_cell.length_a   1.000
_cell.length_b   1.000
_cell.length_c   1.000
_cell.angle_alpha   90.00
_cell.angle_beta   90.00
_cell.angle_gamma   90.00
#
_symmetry.space_group_name_H-M   'P 1'
#
loop_
_entity.id
_entity.type
_entity.pdbx_description
1 polymer ?
#
loop_
_entity_poly.entity_id
_entity_poly.type
_entity_poly.pdbx_seq_one_letter_code
_entity_poly.pdbx_strand_id
1 'polypeptide(L)'
;MNENYFIIHGSFGSPFGNWFSWLQDFISSDRKQVYVPQFPIGVGYQNYENWSKLLKYYLDLGLINKNITIIGHSIAPVFISKFLTENKIKVKKLIFVCGFNNYLGINEEYDNVNKSMYFNNLQDVKQYANEIICFYSDND
;
A
#
# COMPACT_ATOMS: atom_id res chain seq x y z
N MET A 1 -2.35 19.50 -14.12
CA MET A 1 -1.46 18.44 -13.63
C MET A 1 -2.22 17.13 -13.65
N ASN A 2 -1.58 16.06 -14.06
CA ASN A 2 -2.19 14.73 -14.01
C ASN A 2 -2.23 14.26 -12.55
N GLU A 3 -3.39 13.79 -12.11
CA GLU A 3 -3.52 13.12 -10.82
C GLU A 3 -3.23 11.63 -11.02
N ASN A 4 -2.27 11.12 -10.29
CA ASN A 4 -1.90 9.72 -10.36
C ASN A 4 -2.31 8.99 -9.08
N TYR A 5 -2.70 7.74 -9.27
CA TYR A 5 -3.12 6.83 -8.20
C TYR A 5 -2.26 5.56 -8.24
N PHE A 6 -1.98 5.04 -7.08
CA PHE A 6 -1.20 3.82 -6.93
C PHE A 6 -1.92 2.90 -5.95
N ILE A 7 -2.37 1.73 -6.42
CA ILE A 7 -3.11 0.76 -5.60
C ILE A 7 -2.19 -0.40 -5.26
N ILE A 8 -2.09 -0.71 -3.97
CA ILE A 8 -1.28 -1.81 -3.43
C ILE A 8 -2.20 -2.85 -2.81
N HIS A 9 -2.14 -4.08 -3.36
CA HIS A 9 -2.93 -5.22 -2.89
C HIS A 9 -2.44 -5.73 -1.52
N GLY A 10 -3.22 -6.62 -0.92
CA GLY A 10 -2.89 -7.27 0.35
C GLY A 10 -2.04 -8.53 0.20
N SER A 11 -1.92 -9.26 1.32
CA SER A 11 -1.21 -10.54 1.40
C SER A 11 -1.76 -11.54 0.40
N PHE A 12 -0.85 -12.26 -0.29
CA PHE A 12 -1.20 -13.23 -1.33
C PHE A 12 -2.12 -12.68 -2.44
N GLY A 13 -2.19 -11.36 -2.56
CA GLY A 13 -3.10 -10.67 -3.47
C GLY A 13 -2.59 -10.55 -4.90
N SER A 14 -3.40 -9.90 -5.72
CA SER A 14 -3.07 -9.58 -7.11
C SER A 14 -3.71 -8.27 -7.54
N PRO A 15 -3.25 -7.65 -8.65
CA PRO A 15 -3.89 -6.47 -9.23
C PRO A 15 -5.34 -6.69 -9.65
N PHE A 16 -5.73 -7.95 -9.89
CA PHE A 16 -7.06 -8.34 -10.35
C PHE A 16 -7.99 -8.77 -9.22
N GLY A 17 -7.51 -8.78 -7.98
CA GLY A 17 -8.29 -9.18 -6.81
C GLY A 17 -9.20 -8.08 -6.29
N ASN A 18 -10.13 -8.48 -5.41
CA ASN A 18 -11.01 -7.55 -4.70
C ASN A 18 -11.72 -6.54 -5.64
N TRP A 19 -11.69 -5.28 -5.27
CA TRP A 19 -12.31 -4.14 -5.96
C TRP A 19 -11.33 -3.34 -6.83
N PHE A 20 -10.08 -3.81 -7.01
CA PHE A 20 -9.01 -3.01 -7.63
C PHE A 20 -9.29 -2.68 -9.10
N SER A 21 -9.69 -3.67 -9.91
CA SER A 21 -10.00 -3.43 -11.33
C SER A 21 -11.19 -2.47 -11.50
N TRP A 22 -12.24 -2.64 -10.70
CA TRP A 22 -13.37 -1.72 -10.70
C TRP A 22 -12.93 -0.30 -10.36
N LEU A 23 -12.11 -0.13 -9.31
CA LEU A 23 -11.65 1.20 -8.90
C LEU A 23 -10.71 1.81 -9.94
N GLN A 24 -9.84 1.00 -10.53
CA GLN A 24 -8.96 1.44 -11.62
C GLN A 24 -9.78 2.01 -12.78
N ASP A 25 -10.79 1.28 -13.24
CA ASP A 25 -11.66 1.71 -14.33
C ASP A 25 -12.46 2.97 -13.96
N PHE A 26 -12.95 3.02 -12.73
CA PHE A 26 -13.72 4.16 -12.23
C PHE A 26 -12.91 5.47 -12.14
N ILE A 27 -11.64 5.39 -11.73
CA ILE A 27 -10.78 6.57 -11.55
C ILE A 27 -10.14 7.00 -12.89
N SER A 28 -9.76 6.02 -13.73
CA SER A 28 -8.97 6.27 -14.95
C SER A 28 -9.65 7.23 -15.92
N SER A 29 -8.89 8.17 -16.43
CA SER A 29 -9.32 9.14 -17.44
C SER A 29 -8.09 9.70 -18.15
N ASP A 30 -8.27 10.55 -19.13
CA ASP A 30 -7.16 11.23 -19.85
C ASP A 30 -6.20 12.01 -18.94
N ARG A 31 -6.67 12.38 -17.74
CA ARG A 31 -5.90 13.17 -16.76
C ARG A 31 -5.55 12.43 -15.48
N LYS A 32 -6.00 11.17 -15.35
CA LYS A 32 -5.81 10.35 -14.14
C LYS A 32 -5.29 8.98 -14.54
N GLN A 33 -4.09 8.68 -14.10
CA GLN A 33 -3.50 7.37 -14.32
C GLN A 33 -3.52 6.56 -13.02
N VAL A 34 -3.88 5.29 -13.13
CA VAL A 34 -3.96 4.37 -11.99
C VAL A 34 -3.01 3.21 -12.22
N TYR A 35 -2.05 3.06 -11.33
CA TYR A 35 -1.08 1.97 -11.32
C TYR A 35 -1.49 0.92 -10.31
N VAL A 36 -1.58 -0.33 -10.72
CA VAL A 36 -1.92 -1.48 -9.85
C VAL A 36 -0.92 -2.59 -10.09
N PRO A 37 0.32 -2.45 -9.59
CA PRO A 37 1.35 -3.46 -9.84
C PRO A 37 1.14 -4.73 -9.02
N GLN A 38 1.69 -5.85 -9.51
CA GLN A 38 1.84 -7.07 -8.74
C GLN A 38 3.04 -6.94 -7.80
N PHE A 39 2.80 -6.95 -6.50
CA PHE A 39 3.86 -7.10 -5.51
C PHE A 39 4.22 -8.58 -5.33
N PRO A 40 5.47 -8.91 -4.95
CA PRO A 40 5.86 -10.29 -4.68
C PRO A 40 4.99 -10.93 -3.59
N ILE A 41 4.51 -12.15 -3.85
CA ILE A 41 3.64 -12.89 -2.93
C ILE A 41 4.21 -14.27 -2.60
N GLY A 42 3.77 -14.83 -1.49
CA GLY A 42 4.14 -16.16 -1.04
C GLY A 42 5.37 -16.21 -0.15
N VAL A 43 5.62 -17.40 0.38
CA VAL A 43 6.73 -17.66 1.30
C VAL A 43 8.07 -17.36 0.64
N GLY A 44 8.93 -16.62 1.32
CA GLY A 44 10.24 -16.20 0.83
C GLY A 44 10.24 -14.99 -0.10
N TYR A 45 9.10 -14.60 -0.63
CA TYR A 45 8.98 -13.48 -1.56
C TYR A 45 8.19 -12.30 -1.00
N GLN A 46 7.09 -12.56 -0.29
CA GLN A 46 6.30 -11.54 0.37
C GLN A 46 6.97 -11.12 1.67
N ASN A 47 7.69 -10.02 1.63
CA ASN A 47 8.34 -9.42 2.80
C ASN A 47 8.60 -7.94 2.55
N TYR A 48 8.93 -7.22 3.61
CA TYR A 48 9.17 -5.78 3.55
C TYR A 48 10.30 -5.39 2.58
N GLU A 49 11.38 -6.16 2.57
CA GLU A 49 12.53 -5.86 1.71
C GLU A 49 12.16 -5.93 0.23
N ASN A 50 11.51 -7.00 -0.21
CA ASN A 50 11.12 -7.18 -1.61
C ASN A 50 10.05 -6.17 -2.05
N TRP A 51 9.08 -5.89 -1.18
CA TRP A 51 8.07 -4.88 -1.46
C TRP A 51 8.66 -3.48 -1.53
N SER A 52 9.63 -3.19 -0.65
CA SER A 52 10.34 -1.90 -0.65
C SER A 52 11.17 -1.71 -1.92
N LYS A 53 11.84 -2.75 -2.41
CA LYS A 53 12.59 -2.70 -3.68
C LYS A 53 11.67 -2.34 -4.85
N LEU A 54 10.49 -2.95 -4.92
CA LEU A 54 9.53 -2.66 -5.98
C LEU A 54 8.97 -1.23 -5.87
N LEU A 55 8.58 -0.79 -4.67
CA LEU A 55 8.04 0.56 -4.49
C LEU A 55 9.12 1.62 -4.76
N LYS A 56 10.37 1.33 -4.38
CA LYS A 56 11.50 2.20 -4.69
C LYS A 56 11.74 2.31 -6.20
N TYR A 57 11.58 1.25 -6.96
CA TYR A 57 11.65 1.30 -8.42
C TYR A 57 10.64 2.30 -9.00
N TYR A 58 9.39 2.29 -8.53
CA TYR A 58 8.38 3.27 -8.96
C TYR A 58 8.69 4.69 -8.48
N LEU A 59 9.31 4.83 -7.31
CA LEU A 59 9.81 6.12 -6.83
C LEU A 59 10.91 6.67 -7.74
N ASP A 60 11.88 5.83 -8.13
CA ASP A 60 12.99 6.21 -8.99
C ASP A 60 12.52 6.57 -10.42
N LEU A 61 11.41 5.98 -10.88
CA LEU A 61 10.72 6.38 -12.11
C LEU A 61 9.93 7.70 -11.99
N GLY A 62 9.86 8.29 -10.80
CA GLY A 62 9.09 9.53 -10.54
C GLY A 62 7.58 9.33 -10.46
N LEU A 63 7.09 8.09 -10.47
CA LEU A 63 5.67 7.78 -10.37
C LEU A 63 5.14 7.93 -8.93
N ILE A 64 5.96 7.60 -7.94
CA ILE A 64 5.69 7.90 -6.53
C ILE A 64 6.29 9.27 -6.22
N ASN A 65 5.46 10.25 -5.93
CA ASN A 65 5.87 11.63 -5.67
C ASN A 65 4.84 12.38 -4.80
N LYS A 66 5.12 13.63 -4.49
CA LYS A 66 4.27 14.47 -3.61
C LYS A 66 2.83 14.70 -4.10
N ASN A 67 2.51 14.37 -5.34
CA ASN A 67 1.19 14.59 -5.94
C ASN A 67 0.37 13.29 -6.07
N ILE A 68 0.95 12.13 -5.70
CA ILE A 68 0.26 10.85 -5.84
C ILE A 68 -0.71 10.60 -4.68
N THR A 69 -1.79 9.89 -5.00
CA THR A 69 -2.65 9.22 -4.02
C THR A 69 -2.31 7.73 -3.98
N ILE A 70 -1.96 7.20 -2.82
CA ILE A 70 -1.69 5.78 -2.62
C ILE A 70 -2.84 5.14 -1.87
N ILE A 71 -3.36 4.05 -2.40
CA ILE A 71 -4.46 3.26 -1.82
C ILE A 71 -3.90 1.91 -1.43
N GLY A 72 -4.00 1.57 -0.16
CA GLY A 72 -3.49 0.30 0.39
C GLY A 72 -4.60 -0.56 0.98
N HIS A 73 -4.58 -1.84 0.70
CA HIS A 73 -5.53 -2.83 1.23
C HIS A 73 -4.82 -3.84 2.14
N SER A 74 -5.46 -4.18 3.26
CA SER A 74 -5.04 -5.27 4.16
C SER A 74 -3.66 -4.99 4.79
N ILE A 75 -2.58 -5.69 4.40
CA ILE A 75 -1.22 -5.45 4.91
C ILE A 75 -0.57 -4.20 4.30
N ALA A 76 -1.03 -3.75 3.15
CA ALA A 76 -0.43 -2.62 2.44
C ALA A 76 -0.42 -1.30 3.24
N PRO A 77 -1.44 -0.92 4.02
CA PRO A 77 -1.40 0.26 4.87
C PRO A 77 -0.17 0.34 5.80
N VAL A 78 0.15 -0.74 6.51
CA VAL A 78 1.30 -0.75 7.40
C VAL A 78 2.61 -0.73 6.63
N PHE A 79 2.71 -1.47 5.53
CA PHE A 79 3.86 -1.43 4.62
C PHE A 79 4.11 -0.01 4.09
N ILE A 80 3.09 0.67 3.57
CA ILE A 80 3.18 2.04 3.06
C ILE A 80 3.64 3.00 4.16
N SER A 81 3.04 2.89 5.35
CA SER A 81 3.37 3.74 6.49
C SER A 81 4.84 3.61 6.89
N LYS A 82 5.33 2.37 6.98
CA LYS A 82 6.72 2.08 7.28
C LYS A 82 7.66 2.62 6.19
N PHE A 83 7.37 2.31 4.93
CA PHE A 83 8.19 2.73 3.80
C PHE A 83 8.31 4.25 3.67
N LEU A 84 7.19 4.98 3.73
CA LEU A 84 7.21 6.44 3.62
C LEU A 84 7.94 7.10 4.78
N THR A 85 7.75 6.59 6.00
CA THR A 85 8.40 7.11 7.20
C THR A 85 9.91 6.88 7.18
N GLU A 86 10.35 5.65 6.90
CA GLU A 86 11.78 5.30 6.87
C GLU A 86 12.54 6.02 5.75
N ASN A 87 11.91 6.23 4.60
CA ASN A 87 12.52 6.90 3.45
C ASN A 87 12.22 8.41 3.38
N LYS A 88 11.44 8.96 4.33
CA LYS A 88 11.06 10.38 4.41
C LYS A 88 10.40 10.91 3.13
N ILE A 89 9.51 10.10 2.54
CA ILE A 89 8.85 10.40 1.27
C ILE A 89 7.47 11.00 1.55
N LYS A 90 7.20 12.17 0.96
CA LYS A 90 5.90 12.83 1.05
C LYS A 90 5.03 12.52 -0.16
N VAL A 91 3.75 12.26 0.12
CA VAL A 91 2.71 12.01 -0.88
C VAL A 91 1.51 12.93 -0.66
N LYS A 92 0.62 13.04 -1.64
CA LYS A 92 -0.58 13.86 -1.53
C LYS A 92 -1.59 13.26 -0.54
N LYS A 93 -1.94 11.99 -0.74
CA LYS A 93 -3.01 11.35 0.02
C LYS A 93 -2.74 9.86 0.21
N LEU A 94 -3.16 9.35 1.36
CA LEU A 94 -3.20 7.93 1.66
C LEU A 94 -4.66 7.51 1.91
N ILE A 95 -5.07 6.41 1.31
CA ILE A 95 -6.37 5.78 1.56
C ILE A 95 -6.10 4.34 1.99
N PHE A 96 -6.45 4.02 3.22
CA PHE A 96 -6.21 2.72 3.84
C PHE A 96 -7.53 1.97 4.00
N VAL A 97 -7.57 0.75 3.51
CA VAL A 97 -8.76 -0.11 3.54
C VAL A 97 -8.44 -1.39 4.30
N CYS A 98 -9.17 -1.64 5.39
CA CYS A 98 -9.04 -2.84 6.23
C CYS A 98 -7.61 -3.14 6.66
N GLY A 99 -6.86 -2.12 7.09
CA GLY A 99 -5.47 -2.25 7.50
C GLY A 99 -5.29 -2.94 8.85
N PHE A 100 -4.18 -3.66 9.02
CA PHE A 100 -3.79 -4.27 10.29
C PHE A 100 -2.27 -4.15 10.51
N ASN A 101 -1.85 -4.27 11.76
CA ASN A 101 -0.44 -4.14 12.16
C ASN A 101 -0.07 -5.14 13.27
N ASN A 102 -0.64 -6.33 13.23
CA ASN A 102 -0.34 -7.39 14.19
C ASN A 102 -0.74 -8.75 13.61
N TYR A 103 -0.30 -9.83 14.26
CA TYR A 103 -0.73 -11.18 13.92
C TYR A 103 -2.25 -11.30 13.95
N LEU A 104 -2.84 -11.83 12.89
CA LEU A 104 -4.27 -12.07 12.82
C LEU A 104 -4.66 -13.47 13.30
N GLY A 105 -3.71 -14.39 13.41
CA GLY A 105 -3.97 -15.77 13.83
C GLY A 105 -4.72 -16.61 12.80
N ILE A 106 -4.67 -16.22 11.53
CA ILE A 106 -5.32 -16.98 10.44
C ILE A 106 -4.63 -18.32 10.26
N ASN A 107 -3.33 -18.31 10.05
CA ASN A 107 -2.43 -19.45 10.08
C ASN A 107 -0.98 -18.96 10.14
N GLU A 108 -0.06 -19.86 10.44
CA GLU A 108 1.35 -19.54 10.61
C GLU A 108 2.00 -18.97 9.34
N GLU A 109 1.66 -19.51 8.19
CA GLU A 109 2.20 -19.03 6.90
C GLU A 109 1.79 -17.58 6.64
N TYR A 110 0.50 -17.27 6.83
CA TYR A 110 -0.03 -15.92 6.65
C TYR A 110 0.64 -14.91 7.59
N ASP A 111 0.74 -15.27 8.87
CA ASP A 111 1.36 -14.39 9.86
C ASP A 111 2.86 -14.20 9.58
N ASN A 112 3.56 -15.25 9.17
CA ASN A 112 4.99 -15.19 8.89
C ASN A 112 5.36 -14.32 7.68
N VAL A 113 4.59 -14.36 6.59
CA VAL A 113 4.88 -13.52 5.42
C VAL A 113 4.66 -12.03 5.69
N ASN A 114 3.81 -11.69 6.66
CA ASN A 114 3.47 -10.32 7.01
C ASN A 114 4.34 -9.71 8.10
N LYS A 115 5.00 -10.52 8.93
CA LYS A 115 5.70 -10.04 10.15
C LYS A 115 6.73 -8.94 9.90
N SER A 116 7.43 -8.97 8.77
CA SER A 116 8.43 -7.95 8.43
C SER A 116 7.83 -6.59 8.06
N MET A 117 6.53 -6.56 7.76
CA MET A 117 5.79 -5.34 7.41
C MET A 117 5.40 -4.52 8.64
N TYR A 118 5.25 -5.15 9.82
CA TYR A 118 4.75 -4.49 11.02
C TYR A 118 5.62 -3.32 11.43
N PHE A 119 4.97 -2.26 11.90
CA PHE A 119 5.61 -0.98 12.18
C PHE A 119 5.02 -0.32 13.43
N ASN A 120 5.83 -0.14 14.46
CA ASN A 120 5.37 0.37 15.76
C ASN A 120 5.01 1.86 15.76
N ASN A 121 5.62 2.63 14.84
CA ASN A 121 5.46 4.09 14.80
C ASN A 121 4.48 4.54 13.69
N LEU A 122 3.35 3.86 13.56
CA LEU A 122 2.36 4.14 12.51
C LEU A 122 1.94 5.61 12.42
N GLN A 123 1.81 6.28 13.57
CA GLN A 123 1.40 7.69 13.61
C GLN A 123 2.39 8.64 12.92
N ASP A 124 3.64 8.24 12.76
CA ASP A 124 4.67 9.07 12.12
C ASP A 124 4.38 9.29 10.64
N VAL A 125 3.60 8.40 10.00
CA VAL A 125 3.18 8.56 8.60
C VAL A 125 2.39 9.85 8.36
N LYS A 126 1.75 10.41 9.38
CA LYS A 126 1.04 11.69 9.30
C LYS A 126 1.93 12.85 8.83
N GLN A 127 3.24 12.75 9.01
CA GLN A 127 4.21 13.74 8.53
C GLN A 127 4.47 13.64 7.03
N TYR A 128 4.06 12.51 6.41
CA TYR A 128 4.40 12.16 5.03
C TYR A 128 3.21 12.12 4.08
N ALA A 129 2.02 12.50 4.55
CA ALA A 129 0.84 12.66 3.71
C ALA A 129 0.06 13.91 4.12
N ASN A 130 -0.51 14.62 3.14
CA ASN A 130 -1.33 15.80 3.44
C ASN A 130 -2.71 15.38 3.99
N GLU A 131 -3.19 14.21 3.58
CA GLU A 131 -4.47 13.64 4.00
C GLU A 131 -4.37 12.13 4.14
N ILE A 132 -4.97 11.58 5.18
CA ILE A 132 -5.08 10.13 5.39
C ILE A 132 -6.54 9.79 5.67
N ILE A 133 -7.10 8.87 4.87
CA ILE A 133 -8.46 8.35 5.03
C ILE A 133 -8.36 6.86 5.31
N CYS A 134 -9.07 6.39 6.33
CA CYS A 134 -9.12 4.98 6.70
C CYS A 134 -10.55 4.44 6.60
N PHE A 135 -10.71 3.31 5.93
CA PHE A 135 -11.95 2.53 5.86
C PHE A 135 -11.76 1.22 6.60
N TYR A 136 -12.68 0.92 7.49
CA TYR A 136 -12.71 -0.33 8.26
C TYR A 136 -14.18 -0.66 8.60
N SER A 137 -14.43 -1.89 9.00
CA SER A 137 -15.74 -2.31 9.51
C SER A 137 -15.63 -2.83 10.94
N ASP A 138 -16.74 -2.87 11.65
CA ASP A 138 -16.77 -3.27 13.07
C ASP A 138 -16.49 -4.77 13.28
N ASN A 139 -16.49 -5.55 12.20
CA ASN A 139 -16.29 -7.00 12.20
C ASN A 139 -15.08 -7.46 11.35
N ASP A 140 -14.20 -6.55 11.07
CA ASP A 140 -12.94 -6.86 10.41
C ASP A 140 -11.95 -7.56 11.36
#